data_a4f1774a5d482447f213267135bfb85c
#
_entry.id   a4f1774a5d482447f213267135bfb85c
#
_cell.length_a   1.000
_cell.length_b   1.000
_cell.length_c   1.000
_cell.angle_alpha   90.00
_cell.angle_beta   90.00
_cell.angle_gamma   90.00
#
_symmetry.space_group_name_H-M   'P 1'
#
loop_
_entity.id
_entity.type
_entity.pdbx_description
1 polymer ?
#
loop_
_entity_poly.entity_id
_entity_poly.type
_entity_poly.pdbx_seq_one_letter_code
_entity_poly.pdbx_strand_id
1 'polypeptide(L)'
;MMATSTETGDRQDTKRLESKKQTLDDAYAAPANFLEIDVVNPETHGVGKKRYTDYEVRMRTNLPVFKVKESSVRRRYSDFKWLRSELERDSKIVVPPLPGDALKKQLPFRGDDGIFEDDFIEERRQGLEAFVNRVSGHPLAQNERCLHMFLTEPIIDKSYVPGKVRTT
;
A
#
# COMPACT_ATOMS: atom_id res chain seq x y z
N MET A 1 -4.37 56.36 6.59
CA MET A 1 -3.35 55.64 7.35
C MET A 1 -3.75 54.21 7.67
N MET A 2 -4.80 54.07 8.37
CA MET A 2 -5.26 52.71 8.66
C MET A 2 -5.75 51.99 7.46
N ALA A 3 -6.15 52.70 6.43
CA ALA A 3 -6.61 52.08 5.21
C ALA A 3 -5.55 51.23 4.52
N THR A 4 -4.29 51.62 4.61
CA THR A 4 -3.21 50.87 3.99
C THR A 4 -3.03 49.53 4.63
N SER A 5 -3.08 49.48 5.95
CA SER A 5 -2.97 48.22 6.67
C SER A 5 -4.11 47.27 6.35
N THR A 6 -5.29 47.88 6.25
CA THR A 6 -6.49 47.11 5.93
C THR A 6 -6.39 46.49 4.56
N GLU A 7 -5.87 47.24 3.60
CA GLU A 7 -5.73 46.75 2.24
C GLU A 7 -4.78 45.56 2.16
N THR A 8 -3.70 45.60 2.91
CA THR A 8 -2.75 44.48 2.91
C THR A 8 -3.39 43.23 3.49
N GLY A 9 -4.14 43.41 4.54
CA GLY A 9 -4.86 42.27 5.14
C GLY A 9 -5.86 41.66 4.16
N ASP A 10 -6.54 42.52 3.45
CA ASP A 10 -7.54 42.06 2.50
C ASP A 10 -6.95 41.21 1.39
N ARG A 11 -5.76 41.54 0.91
CA ARG A 11 -5.15 40.75 -0.14
C ARG A 11 -4.75 39.36 0.32
N GLN A 12 -4.22 39.26 1.52
CA GLN A 12 -3.90 37.95 2.07
C GLN A 12 -5.15 37.12 2.31
N ASP A 13 -6.17 37.76 2.78
CA ASP A 13 -7.44 37.09 3.00
C ASP A 13 -8.04 36.61 1.70
N THR A 14 -7.86 37.35 0.63
CA THR A 14 -8.35 36.95 -0.69
C THR A 14 -7.71 35.66 -1.14
N LYS A 15 -6.40 35.47 -0.93
CA LYS A 15 -5.74 34.24 -1.29
C LYS A 15 -6.27 33.05 -0.49
N ARG A 16 -6.52 33.27 0.79
CA ARG A 16 -7.11 32.21 1.61
C ARG A 16 -8.51 31.88 1.18
N LEU A 17 -9.27 32.90 0.82
CA LEU A 17 -10.62 32.70 0.34
C LEU A 17 -10.65 31.92 -0.97
N GLU A 18 -9.64 32.09 -1.82
CA GLU A 18 -9.56 31.29 -3.02
C GLU A 18 -9.38 29.82 -2.72
N SER A 19 -8.52 29.48 -1.77
CA SER A 19 -8.38 28.08 -1.37
C SER A 19 -9.60 27.58 -0.60
N LYS A 20 -10.37 28.50 0.00
CA LYS A 20 -11.59 28.15 0.73
C LYS A 20 -12.85 28.30 -0.10
N LYS A 21 -12.73 28.78 -1.32
CA LYS A 21 -13.89 28.99 -2.18
C LYS A 21 -14.46 27.74 -2.76
N GLN A 22 -14.19 26.63 -2.17
CA GLN A 22 -14.91 25.43 -2.52
C GLN A 22 -16.40 25.69 -2.30
N THR A 23 -17.19 25.32 -3.29
CA THR A 23 -18.62 25.46 -3.18
C THR A 23 -19.17 24.47 -2.16
N LEU A 24 -20.39 24.68 -1.73
CA LEU A 24 -21.05 23.66 -0.89
C LEU A 24 -21.09 22.31 -1.60
N ASP A 25 -21.22 22.32 -2.90
CA ASP A 25 -21.20 21.08 -3.67
C ASP A 25 -19.87 20.38 -3.56
N ASP A 26 -18.77 21.13 -3.60
CA ASP A 26 -17.44 20.56 -3.41
C ASP A 26 -17.27 19.99 -2.01
N ALA A 27 -17.81 20.70 -1.01
CA ALA A 27 -17.73 20.25 0.39
C ALA A 27 -18.49 18.96 0.64
N TYR A 28 -19.58 18.74 -0.09
CA TYR A 28 -20.41 17.54 0.05
C TYR A 28 -20.15 16.51 -1.04
N ALA A 29 -19.26 16.80 -1.98
CA ALA A 29 -18.90 15.83 -3.01
C ALA A 29 -18.23 14.62 -2.40
N ALA A 30 -18.41 13.47 -3.04
CA ALA A 30 -17.71 12.26 -2.64
C ALA A 30 -16.19 12.51 -2.68
N PRO A 31 -15.42 11.94 -1.76
CA PRO A 31 -13.97 12.06 -1.81
C PRO A 31 -13.43 11.60 -3.16
N ALA A 32 -12.32 12.19 -3.59
CA ALA A 32 -11.63 11.71 -4.77
C ALA A 32 -11.32 10.22 -4.62
N ASN A 33 -11.20 9.54 -5.75
CA ASN A 33 -10.85 8.12 -5.74
C ASN A 33 -9.55 7.90 -4.97
N PHE A 34 -9.57 6.92 -4.10
CA PHE A 34 -8.40 6.62 -3.29
C PHE A 34 -8.25 5.11 -3.08
N LEU A 35 -7.02 4.73 -2.83
CA LEU A 35 -6.65 3.39 -2.39
C LEU A 35 -5.48 3.56 -1.43
N GLU A 36 -5.70 3.23 -0.18
CA GLU A 36 -4.70 3.37 0.88
C GLU A 36 -4.38 2.00 1.44
N ILE A 37 -3.11 1.67 1.49
CA ILE A 37 -2.64 0.40 2.03
C ILE A 37 -1.56 0.68 3.05
N ASP A 38 -1.77 0.18 4.26
CA ASP A 38 -0.80 0.24 5.34
C ASP A 38 -0.26 -1.15 5.60
N VAL A 39 1.04 -1.26 5.76
CA VAL A 39 1.70 -2.50 6.20
C VAL A 39 2.23 -2.22 7.59
N VAL A 40 1.61 -2.83 8.59
CA VAL A 40 1.82 -2.48 9.99
C VAL A 40 1.89 -3.73 10.87
N ASN A 41 2.15 -3.54 12.13
CA ASN A 41 2.06 -4.56 13.17
C ASN A 41 2.79 -5.85 12.82
N PRO A 42 4.11 -5.80 12.59
CA PRO A 42 4.87 -7.01 12.35
C PRO A 42 4.86 -7.90 13.59
N GLU A 43 4.69 -9.20 13.38
CA GLU A 43 4.74 -10.19 14.43
C GLU A 43 5.62 -11.35 13.99
N THR A 44 6.48 -11.79 14.87
CA THR A 44 7.33 -12.96 14.63
C THR A 44 6.74 -14.16 15.36
N HIS A 45 6.55 -15.24 14.62
CA HIS A 45 5.92 -16.46 15.12
C HIS A 45 6.90 -17.63 15.05
N GLY A 46 6.70 -18.60 15.93
CA GLY A 46 7.46 -19.84 15.91
C GLY A 46 8.79 -19.74 16.63
N VAL A 47 9.54 -20.83 16.60
CA VAL A 47 10.84 -20.94 17.24
C VAL A 47 11.85 -21.57 16.28
N GLY A 48 13.11 -21.19 16.42
CA GLY A 48 14.20 -21.75 15.65
C GLY A 48 14.04 -21.49 14.15
N LYS A 49 14.29 -22.51 13.36
CA LYS A 49 14.24 -22.39 11.90
C LYS A 49 12.83 -22.23 11.36
N LYS A 50 11.82 -22.48 12.18
CA LYS A 50 10.42 -22.32 11.79
C LYS A 50 9.90 -20.91 12.07
N ARG A 51 10.72 -20.02 12.60
CA ARG A 51 10.31 -18.66 12.81
C ARG A 51 10.00 -17.96 11.49
N TYR A 52 9.00 -17.12 11.54
CA TYR A 52 8.69 -16.23 10.43
C TYR A 52 8.03 -14.97 10.97
N THR A 53 8.14 -13.91 10.19
CA THR A 53 7.49 -12.64 10.51
C THR A 53 6.39 -12.38 9.49
N ASP A 54 5.21 -12.02 9.98
CA ASP A 54 4.15 -11.54 9.11
C ASP A 54 3.78 -10.11 9.49
N TYR A 55 3.02 -9.48 8.61
CA TYR A 55 2.62 -8.10 8.72
C TYR A 55 1.13 -7.99 8.51
N GLU A 56 0.51 -7.06 9.20
CA GLU A 56 -0.89 -6.75 8.91
C GLU A 56 -0.95 -5.81 7.70
N VAL A 57 -1.70 -6.20 6.69
CA VAL A 57 -1.93 -5.39 5.50
C VAL A 57 -3.34 -4.86 5.58
N ARG A 58 -3.47 -3.56 5.80
CA ARG A 58 -4.76 -2.87 5.89
C ARG A 58 -5.02 -2.13 4.60
N MET A 59 -6.23 -2.26 4.08
CA MET A 59 -6.61 -1.59 2.85
C MET A 59 -7.92 -0.83 3.05
N ARG A 60 -7.97 0.38 2.54
CA ARG A 60 -9.20 1.17 2.43
C ARG A 60 -9.25 1.77 1.03
N THR A 61 -10.43 1.72 0.43
CA THR A 61 -10.60 2.21 -0.93
C THR A 61 -12.06 2.57 -1.19
N ASN A 62 -12.27 3.50 -2.11
CA ASN A 62 -13.57 3.73 -2.70
C ASN A 62 -13.61 3.37 -4.17
N LEU A 63 -12.56 2.73 -4.68
CA LEU A 63 -12.50 2.37 -6.09
C LEU A 63 -13.54 1.30 -6.41
N PRO A 64 -14.33 1.49 -7.47
CA PRO A 64 -15.38 0.52 -7.80
C PRO A 64 -14.90 -0.87 -8.16
N VAL A 65 -13.64 -1.01 -8.60
CA VAL A 65 -13.07 -2.30 -8.95
C VAL A 65 -12.94 -3.22 -7.74
N PHE A 66 -12.88 -2.66 -6.53
CA PHE A 66 -12.80 -3.44 -5.30
C PHE A 66 -14.20 -3.63 -4.71
N LYS A 67 -14.62 -4.88 -4.57
CA LYS A 67 -15.88 -5.20 -3.91
C LYS A 67 -15.83 -4.92 -2.42
N VAL A 68 -14.69 -5.20 -1.81
CA VAL A 68 -14.44 -4.95 -0.40
C VAL A 68 -13.79 -3.59 -0.27
N LYS A 69 -14.35 -2.72 0.55
CA LYS A 69 -13.87 -1.34 0.71
C LYS A 69 -12.87 -1.18 1.85
N GLU A 70 -12.89 -2.10 2.78
CA GLU A 70 -11.93 -2.15 3.89
C GLU A 70 -11.57 -3.61 4.15
N SER A 71 -10.30 -3.87 4.40
CA SER A 71 -9.85 -5.21 4.75
C SER A 71 -8.60 -5.13 5.61
N SER A 72 -8.36 -6.21 6.34
CA SER A 72 -7.14 -6.40 7.11
C SER A 72 -6.78 -7.87 7.06
N VAL A 73 -5.59 -8.16 6.57
CA VAL A 73 -5.10 -9.54 6.43
C VAL A 73 -3.66 -9.61 6.90
N ARG A 74 -3.21 -10.82 7.24
CA ARG A 74 -1.80 -11.05 7.60
C ARG A 74 -1.07 -11.63 6.40
N ARG A 75 0.13 -11.09 6.12
CA ARG A 75 0.94 -11.54 4.97
C ARG A 75 2.40 -11.65 5.36
N ARG A 76 3.02 -12.74 4.94
CA ARG A 76 4.45 -12.97 5.10
C ARG A 76 5.19 -12.37 3.92
N TYR A 77 6.50 -12.20 4.06
CA TYR A 77 7.34 -11.75 2.95
C TYR A 77 7.16 -12.63 1.72
N SER A 78 7.05 -13.94 1.91
CA SER A 78 6.83 -14.87 0.80
C SER A 78 5.53 -14.61 0.04
N ASP A 79 4.51 -14.08 0.72
CA ASP A 79 3.26 -13.72 0.08
C ASP A 79 3.42 -12.50 -0.83
N PHE A 80 4.24 -11.54 -0.41
CA PHE A 80 4.58 -10.39 -1.28
C PHE A 80 5.38 -10.86 -2.50
N LYS A 81 6.29 -11.82 -2.32
CA LYS A 81 7.02 -12.42 -3.44
C LYS A 81 6.07 -13.11 -4.41
N TRP A 82 5.10 -13.82 -3.87
CA TRP A 82 4.07 -14.46 -4.68
C TRP A 82 3.30 -13.42 -5.50
N LEU A 83 2.86 -12.34 -4.86
CA LEU A 83 2.14 -11.27 -5.54
C LEU A 83 2.98 -10.67 -6.67
N ARG A 84 4.26 -10.40 -6.40
CA ARG A 84 5.15 -9.86 -7.40
C ARG A 84 5.27 -10.78 -8.60
N SER A 85 5.45 -12.06 -8.35
CA SER A 85 5.56 -13.06 -9.42
C SER A 85 4.28 -13.15 -10.25
N GLU A 86 3.12 -13.11 -9.60
CA GLU A 86 1.85 -13.17 -10.31
C GLU A 86 1.64 -11.94 -11.18
N LEU A 87 1.99 -10.76 -10.67
CA LEU A 87 1.86 -9.54 -11.45
C LEU A 87 2.84 -9.50 -12.62
N GLU A 88 4.06 -9.98 -12.44
CA GLU A 88 5.02 -10.06 -13.55
C GLU A 88 4.53 -10.96 -14.66
N ARG A 89 3.93 -12.09 -14.28
CA ARG A 89 3.47 -13.05 -15.28
C ARG A 89 2.19 -12.60 -15.99
N ASP A 90 1.24 -12.04 -15.25
CA ASP A 90 -0.12 -11.85 -15.75
C ASP A 90 -0.46 -10.41 -16.11
N SER A 91 0.24 -9.43 -15.56
CA SER A 91 -0.03 -8.03 -15.87
C SER A 91 1.05 -7.51 -16.83
N LYS A 92 0.75 -6.38 -17.45
CA LYS A 92 1.68 -5.75 -18.40
C LYS A 92 2.42 -4.57 -17.79
N ILE A 93 2.55 -4.57 -16.47
CA ILE A 93 3.26 -3.49 -15.79
C ILE A 93 4.68 -3.91 -15.48
N VAL A 94 5.54 -2.92 -15.27
CA VAL A 94 6.87 -3.14 -14.74
C VAL A 94 6.74 -3.20 -13.22
N VAL A 95 6.95 -4.37 -12.65
CA VAL A 95 6.76 -4.58 -11.21
C VAL A 95 8.03 -4.17 -10.49
N PRO A 96 7.95 -3.28 -9.49
CA PRO A 96 9.15 -2.86 -8.75
C PRO A 96 9.74 -4.01 -7.95
N PRO A 97 11.03 -3.94 -7.62
CA PRO A 97 11.65 -4.97 -6.80
C PRO A 97 11.16 -4.91 -5.36
N LEU A 98 11.27 -6.05 -4.69
CA LEU A 98 10.99 -6.14 -3.25
C LEU A 98 12.23 -5.76 -2.45
N PRO A 99 12.05 -5.23 -1.23
CA PRO A 99 13.18 -4.73 -0.44
C PRO A 99 14.02 -5.80 0.22
N GLY A 100 13.51 -6.99 0.43
CA GLY A 100 14.11 -7.96 1.35
C GLY A 100 15.50 -8.48 1.01
N ASP A 101 15.75 -8.79 -0.26
CA ASP A 101 17.03 -9.42 -0.64
C ASP A 101 18.20 -8.47 -0.47
N ALA A 102 18.00 -7.20 -0.78
CA ALA A 102 19.05 -6.20 -0.62
C ALA A 102 19.38 -5.98 0.85
N LEU A 103 18.37 -5.93 1.70
CA LEU A 103 18.56 -5.77 3.14
C LEU A 103 19.29 -6.97 3.74
N LYS A 104 18.98 -8.17 3.30
CA LYS A 104 19.66 -9.37 3.77
C LYS A 104 21.14 -9.37 3.40
N LYS A 105 21.47 -8.87 2.22
CA LYS A 105 22.85 -8.74 1.78
C LYS A 105 23.65 -7.73 2.60
N GLN A 106 22.98 -6.73 3.17
CA GLN A 106 23.63 -5.75 4.02
C GLN A 106 23.99 -6.29 5.41
N LEU A 107 23.53 -7.48 5.73
CA LEU A 107 23.76 -8.09 7.03
C LEU A 107 24.48 -9.43 6.91
N PRO A 108 25.63 -9.47 6.21
CA PRO A 108 26.27 -10.75 5.90
C PRO A 108 26.77 -11.51 7.12
N PHE A 109 27.01 -10.83 8.24
CA PHE A 109 27.54 -11.45 9.45
C PHE A 109 26.45 -11.94 10.41
N ARG A 110 25.19 -11.64 10.14
CA ARG A 110 24.10 -11.97 11.04
C ARG A 110 23.35 -13.23 10.62
N GLY A 111 23.62 -13.72 9.42
CA GLY A 111 22.95 -14.91 8.90
C GLY A 111 21.43 -14.77 8.96
N ASP A 112 20.78 -15.88 9.25
CA ASP A 112 19.32 -15.91 9.29
C ASP A 112 18.75 -15.16 10.50
N ASP A 113 19.54 -15.01 11.58
CA ASP A 113 19.07 -14.32 12.77
C ASP A 113 18.87 -12.82 12.55
N GLY A 114 19.64 -12.23 11.65
CA GLY A 114 19.52 -10.80 11.36
C GLY A 114 18.16 -10.40 10.81
N ILE A 115 17.45 -11.29 10.12
CA ILE A 115 16.14 -11.00 9.54
C ILE A 115 15.05 -10.88 10.60
N PHE A 116 15.31 -11.28 11.84
CA PHE A 116 14.35 -11.16 12.94
C PHE A 116 14.68 -10.01 13.88
N GLU A 117 15.69 -9.20 13.57
CA GLU A 117 15.98 -8.02 14.35
C GLU A 117 15.00 -6.90 14.01
N ASP A 118 14.70 -6.09 15.01
CA ASP A 118 13.69 -5.05 14.88
C ASP A 118 14.00 -4.06 13.74
N ASP A 119 15.26 -3.67 13.60
CA ASP A 119 15.66 -2.73 12.55
C ASP A 119 15.42 -3.31 11.17
N PHE A 120 15.76 -4.58 10.97
CA PHE A 120 15.55 -5.26 9.70
C PHE A 120 14.05 -5.37 9.39
N ILE A 121 13.27 -5.76 10.39
CA ILE A 121 11.82 -5.92 10.24
C ILE A 121 11.19 -4.58 9.88
N GLU A 122 11.61 -3.50 10.53
CA GLU A 122 11.06 -2.17 10.25
C GLU A 122 11.43 -1.66 8.86
N GLU A 123 12.66 -1.84 8.44
CA GLU A 123 13.06 -1.45 7.08
C GLU A 123 12.31 -2.25 6.02
N ARG A 124 12.16 -3.55 6.26
CA ARG A 124 11.39 -4.40 5.35
C ARG A 124 9.92 -3.98 5.32
N ARG A 125 9.34 -3.66 6.49
CA ARG A 125 7.97 -3.20 6.57
C ARG A 125 7.76 -1.95 5.71
N GLN A 126 8.63 -0.97 5.85
CA GLN A 126 8.54 0.27 5.08
C GLN A 126 8.67 -0.01 3.58
N GLY A 127 9.59 -0.88 3.20
CA GLY A 127 9.78 -1.24 1.81
C GLY A 127 8.60 -2.01 1.23
N LEU A 128 8.01 -2.90 2.01
CA LEU A 128 6.83 -3.65 1.58
C LEU A 128 5.63 -2.72 1.42
N GLU A 129 5.46 -1.76 2.32
CA GLU A 129 4.39 -0.77 2.21
C GLU A 129 4.56 0.07 0.94
N ALA A 130 5.76 0.53 0.66
CA ALA A 130 6.05 1.27 -0.55
C ALA A 130 5.79 0.42 -1.80
N PHE A 131 6.20 -0.84 -1.77
CA PHE A 131 5.99 -1.77 -2.88
C PHE A 131 4.50 -1.95 -3.17
N VAL A 132 3.72 -2.31 -2.14
CA VAL A 132 2.31 -2.65 -2.36
C VAL A 132 1.50 -1.42 -2.77
N ASN A 133 1.81 -0.25 -2.24
CA ASN A 133 1.15 0.98 -2.67
C ASN A 133 1.49 1.33 -4.10
N ARG A 134 2.72 1.10 -4.49
CA ARG A 134 3.16 1.40 -5.86
C ARG A 134 2.47 0.52 -6.88
N VAL A 135 2.44 -0.80 -6.65
CA VAL A 135 1.77 -1.70 -7.59
C VAL A 135 0.27 -1.49 -7.58
N SER A 136 -0.32 -1.26 -6.41
CA SER A 136 -1.77 -1.09 -6.28
C SER A 136 -2.26 0.21 -6.89
N GLY A 137 -1.39 1.18 -7.06
CA GLY A 137 -1.73 2.42 -7.74
C GLY A 137 -1.84 2.29 -9.25
N HIS A 138 -1.39 1.18 -9.81
CA HIS A 138 -1.42 1.00 -11.26
C HIS A 138 -2.75 0.41 -11.71
N PRO A 139 -3.47 1.05 -12.66
CA PRO A 139 -4.79 0.57 -13.06
C PRO A 139 -4.81 -0.86 -13.58
N LEU A 140 -3.78 -1.30 -14.27
CA LEU A 140 -3.72 -2.67 -14.77
C LEU A 140 -3.56 -3.67 -13.63
N ALA A 141 -2.79 -3.34 -12.59
CA ALA A 141 -2.66 -4.20 -11.43
C ALA A 141 -3.96 -4.28 -10.65
N GLN A 142 -4.70 -3.19 -10.57
CA GLN A 142 -5.98 -3.15 -9.87
C GLN A 142 -7.02 -4.08 -10.46
N ASN A 143 -6.85 -4.51 -11.69
CA ASN A 143 -7.76 -5.44 -12.35
C ASN A 143 -7.30 -6.90 -12.26
N GLU A 144 -6.18 -7.18 -11.62
CA GLU A 144 -5.68 -8.54 -11.46
C GLU A 144 -6.27 -9.22 -10.24
N ARG A 145 -6.75 -10.45 -10.41
CA ARG A 145 -7.33 -11.21 -9.30
C ARG A 145 -6.33 -11.43 -8.17
N CYS A 146 -5.06 -11.61 -8.52
CA CYS A 146 -4.04 -11.85 -7.50
C CYS A 146 -3.92 -10.69 -6.51
N LEU A 147 -4.05 -9.46 -6.98
CA LEU A 147 -3.99 -8.30 -6.09
C LEU A 147 -5.19 -8.27 -5.13
N HIS A 148 -6.39 -8.53 -5.66
CA HIS A 148 -7.59 -8.55 -4.82
C HIS A 148 -7.50 -9.65 -3.76
N MET A 149 -7.04 -10.83 -4.14
CA MET A 149 -6.86 -11.92 -3.21
C MET A 149 -5.84 -11.57 -2.14
N PHE A 150 -4.70 -11.00 -2.56
CA PHE A 150 -3.66 -10.61 -1.63
C PHE A 150 -4.17 -9.59 -0.60
N LEU A 151 -4.96 -8.62 -1.02
CA LEU A 151 -5.42 -7.55 -0.15
C LEU A 151 -6.61 -7.91 0.73
N THR A 152 -7.46 -8.83 0.28
CA THR A 152 -8.75 -9.02 0.94
C THR A 152 -9.02 -10.42 1.49
N GLU A 153 -8.39 -11.46 0.97
CA GLU A 153 -8.68 -12.82 1.41
C GLU A 153 -7.83 -13.20 2.61
N PRO A 154 -8.42 -13.81 3.63
CA PRO A 154 -7.64 -14.22 4.79
C PRO A 154 -6.50 -15.17 4.44
N ILE A 155 -6.74 -16.09 3.52
CA ILE A 155 -5.75 -17.07 3.08
C ILE A 155 -5.62 -16.97 1.57
N ILE A 156 -4.37 -16.94 1.09
CA ILE A 156 -4.10 -16.92 -0.34
C ILE A 156 -4.20 -18.34 -0.88
N ASP A 157 -5.14 -18.54 -1.81
CA ASP A 157 -5.27 -19.82 -2.53
C ASP A 157 -4.38 -19.77 -3.76
N LYS A 158 -3.20 -20.39 -3.68
CA LYS A 158 -2.23 -20.37 -4.77
C LYS A 158 -2.64 -21.21 -5.97
N SER A 159 -3.72 -22.00 -5.82
CA SER A 159 -4.28 -22.77 -6.93
C SER A 159 -5.42 -22.03 -7.64
N TYR A 160 -5.61 -20.77 -7.33
CA TYR A 160 -6.66 -19.94 -7.94
C TYR A 160 -6.50 -19.86 -9.46
N VAL A 161 -7.58 -19.51 -10.14
CA VAL A 161 -7.53 -19.27 -11.59
C VAL A 161 -7.15 -17.80 -11.82
N PRO A 162 -5.97 -17.53 -12.39
CA PRO A 162 -5.57 -16.16 -12.70
C PRO A 162 -6.54 -15.49 -13.68
N GLY A 163 -6.59 -14.19 -13.67
CA GLY A 163 -7.42 -13.45 -14.59
C GLY A 163 -7.74 -12.07 -14.08
N LYS A 164 -8.64 -11.43 -14.81
CA LYS A 164 -9.06 -10.07 -14.53
C LYS A 164 -10.32 -10.06 -13.67
N VAL A 165 -10.43 -9.06 -12.83
CA VAL A 165 -11.64 -8.84 -12.03
C VAL A 165 -12.76 -8.33 -12.93
N ARG A 166 -12.41 -7.46 -13.88
CA ARG A 166 -13.34 -6.95 -14.90
C ARG A 166 -12.83 -7.35 -16.26
N THR A 167 -13.72 -7.87 -17.08
CA THR A 167 -13.37 -8.40 -18.39
C THR A 167 -13.72 -7.47 -19.55
N THR A 168 -14.33 -6.36 -19.29
CA THR A 168 -14.67 -5.39 -20.34
C THR A 168 -13.67 -4.28 -20.43
#